data_e59c627853a769b03c7eb5fdfa2cc04d
#
_entry.id   e59c627853a769b03c7eb5fdfa2cc04d
#
_cell.length_a   1.000
_cell.length_b   1.000
_cell.length_c   1.000
_cell.angle_alpha   90.00
_cell.angle_beta   90.00
_cell.angle_gamma   90.00
#
_symmetry.space_group_name_H-M   'P 1'
#
loop_
_entity.id
_entity.type
_entity.pdbx_description
1 polymer ?
#
loop_
_entity_poly.entity_id
_entity_poly.type
_entity_poly.pdbx_seq_one_letter_code
_entity_poly.pdbx_strand_id
1 'polypeptide(L)'
;MSITIERLQSQILRELSLLLQREIKNTKVGYVTVTEVRLTNDLSYAYVYYTVLGSKDRIEVTQEALEKSEGFIKKEIAKKVKMRKIPEYIFKYDDSLDRGKRIDELLEEIQVDK
;
A
#
# COMPACT_ATOMS: atom_id res chain seq x y z
N MET A 1 7.22 -19.21 6.18
CA MET A 1 6.41 -19.93 5.26
C MET A 1 5.66 -19.02 4.33
N SER A 2 5.70 -19.31 3.04
CA SER A 2 5.13 -18.41 2.05
C SER A 2 3.62 -18.26 2.20
N ILE A 3 2.93 -19.34 2.55
CA ILE A 3 1.49 -19.27 2.76
C ILE A 3 1.15 -18.24 3.82
N THR A 4 1.92 -18.23 4.88
CA THR A 4 1.68 -17.29 5.97
C THR A 4 1.86 -15.85 5.50
N ILE A 5 2.90 -15.61 4.71
CA ILE A 5 3.16 -14.27 4.18
C ILE A 5 2.01 -13.82 3.28
N GLU A 6 1.60 -14.71 2.37
CA GLU A 6 0.50 -14.37 1.46
C GLU A 6 -0.79 -14.09 2.20
N ARG A 7 -1.06 -14.88 3.22
CA ARG A 7 -2.27 -14.67 4.01
C ARG A 7 -2.22 -13.35 4.76
N LEU A 8 -1.08 -13.03 5.34
CA LEU A 8 -0.91 -11.76 6.03
C LEU A 8 -1.09 -10.59 5.08
N GLN A 9 -0.51 -10.70 3.88
CA GLN A 9 -0.66 -9.65 2.88
C GLN A 9 -2.12 -9.40 2.54
N SER A 10 -2.88 -10.47 2.36
CA SER A 10 -4.31 -10.36 2.06
C SER A 10 -5.07 -9.74 3.21
N GLN A 11 -4.75 -10.14 4.44
CA GLN A 11 -5.43 -9.59 5.60
C GLN A 11 -5.12 -8.11 5.77
N ILE A 12 -3.87 -7.74 5.57
CA ILE A 12 -3.49 -6.34 5.68
C ILE A 12 -4.17 -5.51 4.60
N LEU A 13 -4.21 -6.03 3.38
CA LEU A 13 -4.88 -5.33 2.29
C LEU A 13 -6.32 -5.03 2.64
N ARG A 14 -7.01 -6.03 3.14
CA ARG A 14 -8.42 -5.89 3.47
C ARG A 14 -8.63 -4.90 4.61
N GLU A 15 -7.89 -5.06 5.68
CA GLU A 15 -8.07 -4.20 6.85
C GLU A 15 -7.65 -2.78 6.55
N LEU A 16 -6.58 -2.63 5.80
CA LEU A 16 -6.10 -1.30 5.44
C LEU A 16 -7.09 -0.58 4.54
N SER A 17 -7.67 -1.31 3.59
CA SER A 17 -8.69 -0.71 2.72
C SER A 17 -9.88 -0.21 3.53
N LEU A 18 -10.32 -1.01 4.49
CA LEU A 18 -11.43 -0.61 5.35
C LEU A 18 -11.06 0.57 6.23
N LEU A 19 -9.86 0.54 6.76
CA LEU A 19 -9.38 1.60 7.63
C LEU A 19 -9.34 2.95 6.90
N LEU A 20 -8.80 2.94 5.69
CA LEU A 20 -8.69 4.17 4.92
C LEU A 20 -10.06 4.74 4.57
N GLN A 21 -11.02 3.87 4.33
CA GLN A 21 -12.37 4.32 4.00
C GLN A 21 -13.12 4.85 5.19
N ARG A 22 -12.87 4.29 6.36
CA ARG A 22 -13.62 4.66 7.56
C ARG A 22 -12.97 5.70 8.44
N GLU A 23 -11.72 5.44 8.77
CA GLU A 23 -11.05 6.20 9.81
C GLU A 23 -10.29 7.41 9.32
N ILE A 24 -9.72 7.30 8.14
CA ILE A 24 -8.91 8.39 7.60
C ILE A 24 -9.74 9.16 6.59
N LYS A 25 -10.72 9.89 7.09
CA LYS A 25 -11.58 10.71 6.26
C LYS A 25 -11.02 12.11 6.15
N ASN A 26 -9.78 12.20 5.83
CA ASN A 26 -9.15 13.48 5.64
C ASN A 26 -9.46 13.96 4.24
N THR A 27 -9.95 15.18 4.13
CA THR A 27 -10.27 15.74 2.83
C THR A 27 -9.07 15.76 1.91
N LYS A 28 -7.88 15.79 2.47
CA LYS A 28 -6.65 15.80 1.67
C LYS A 28 -6.35 14.44 1.06
N VAL A 29 -6.81 13.37 1.70
CA VAL A 29 -6.53 12.02 1.21
C VAL A 29 -7.44 11.62 0.05
N GLY A 30 -8.70 12.04 0.09
CA GLY A 30 -9.64 11.72 -0.98
C GLY A 30 -9.91 10.24 -1.06
N TYR A 31 -10.18 9.78 -2.26
CA TYR A 31 -10.49 8.38 -2.50
C TYR A 31 -9.21 7.63 -2.79
N VAL A 32 -8.77 6.85 -1.82
CA VAL A 32 -7.57 6.04 -1.94
C VAL A 32 -7.95 4.58 -2.05
N THR A 33 -7.44 3.92 -3.07
CA THR A 33 -7.65 2.48 -3.25
C THR A 33 -6.33 1.76 -3.09
N VAL A 34 -6.27 0.83 -2.14
CA VAL A 34 -5.07 0.03 -1.95
C VAL A 34 -5.13 -1.11 -2.97
N THR A 35 -4.12 -1.20 -3.82
CA THR A 35 -4.12 -2.18 -4.89
C THR A 35 -3.31 -3.43 -4.54
N GLU A 36 -2.31 -3.30 -3.70
CA GLU A 36 -1.48 -4.44 -3.38
C GLU A 36 -0.73 -4.18 -2.07
N VAL A 37 -0.47 -5.24 -1.32
CA VAL A 37 0.38 -5.18 -0.13
C VAL A 37 1.43 -6.26 -0.27
N ARG A 38 2.69 -5.91 -0.09
CA ARG A 38 3.78 -6.87 -0.13
C ARG A 38 4.60 -6.80 1.15
N LEU A 39 4.72 -7.93 1.80
CA LEU A 39 5.53 -8.05 3.01
C LEU A 39 6.89 -8.63 2.67
N THR A 40 7.92 -8.13 3.33
CA THR A 40 9.22 -8.78 3.25
C THR A 40 9.17 -10.07 4.07
N ASN A 41 10.05 -11.01 3.75
CA ASN A 41 10.04 -12.31 4.41
C ASN A 41 10.25 -12.23 5.91
N ASP A 42 11.02 -11.26 6.36
CA ASP A 42 11.29 -11.10 7.77
C ASP A 42 10.28 -10.17 8.45
N LEU A 43 9.25 -9.75 7.72
CA LEU A 43 8.20 -8.86 8.21
C LEU A 43 8.71 -7.49 8.64
N SER A 44 9.84 -7.07 8.12
CA SER A 44 10.37 -5.74 8.44
C SER A 44 9.60 -4.63 7.77
N TYR A 45 9.17 -4.88 6.54
CA TYR A 45 8.50 -3.85 5.75
C TYR A 45 7.25 -4.37 5.06
N ALA A 46 6.26 -3.50 4.98
CA ALA A 46 5.04 -3.75 4.22
C ALA A 46 4.92 -2.64 3.18
N TYR A 47 5.09 -3.02 1.93
CA TYR A 47 4.95 -2.08 0.83
C TYR A 47 3.49 -2.03 0.43
N VAL A 48 2.90 -0.86 0.57
CA VAL A 48 1.49 -0.65 0.28
C VAL A 48 1.36 0.17 -0.99
N TYR A 49 0.80 -0.47 -2.01
CA TYR A 49 0.58 0.20 -3.29
C TYR A 49 -0.85 0.72 -3.32
N TYR A 50 -1.00 1.94 -3.78
CA TYR A 50 -2.31 2.57 -3.77
C TYR A 50 -2.48 3.45 -5.00
N THR A 51 -3.74 3.73 -5.33
CA THR A 51 -4.06 4.69 -6.36
C THR A 51 -4.99 5.73 -5.76
N VAL A 52 -5.05 6.87 -6.41
CA VAL A 52 -5.95 7.93 -6.02
C VAL A 52 -6.39 8.65 -7.27
N LEU A 53 -7.66 9.00 -7.31
CA LEU A 53 -8.19 9.76 -8.44
C LEU A 53 -7.83 11.22 -8.30
N GLY A 54 -7.32 11.79 -9.38
CA GLY A 54 -7.02 13.20 -9.35
C GLY A 54 -5.73 13.53 -10.05
N SER A 55 -5.32 14.77 -9.88
CA SER A 55 -4.13 15.28 -10.50
C SER A 55 -2.88 14.83 -9.76
N LYS A 56 -1.74 15.17 -10.32
CA LYS A 56 -0.47 14.88 -9.71
C LYS A 56 -0.37 15.53 -8.32
N ASP A 57 -0.92 16.72 -8.19
CA ASP A 57 -0.91 17.40 -6.90
C ASP A 57 -1.65 16.59 -5.85
N ARG A 58 -2.77 15.99 -6.25
CA ARG A 58 -3.54 15.17 -5.35
C ARG A 58 -2.76 13.94 -4.91
N ILE A 59 -1.99 13.36 -5.83
CA ILE A 59 -1.17 12.21 -5.52
C ILE A 59 -0.13 12.56 -4.47
N GLU A 60 0.52 13.69 -4.63
CA GLU A 60 1.55 14.12 -3.69
C GLU A 60 0.98 14.41 -2.32
N VAL A 61 -0.16 15.07 -2.28
CA VAL A 61 -0.81 15.37 -1.01
C VAL A 61 -1.23 14.10 -0.30
N THR A 62 -1.74 13.14 -1.07
CA THR A 62 -2.16 11.86 -0.51
C THR A 62 -0.98 11.08 0.04
N GLN A 63 0.12 11.07 -0.71
CA GLN A 63 1.33 10.37 -0.26
C GLN A 63 1.79 10.92 1.07
N GLU A 64 1.85 12.23 1.18
CA GLU A 64 2.28 12.87 2.41
C GLU A 64 1.34 12.57 3.57
N ALA A 65 0.04 12.61 3.31
CA ALA A 65 -0.94 12.32 4.34
C ALA A 65 -0.83 10.89 4.84
N LEU A 66 -0.61 9.94 3.92
CA LEU A 66 -0.45 8.55 4.31
C LEU A 66 0.81 8.35 5.15
N GLU A 67 1.89 9.01 4.76
CA GLU A 67 3.13 8.90 5.51
C GLU A 67 2.98 9.46 6.92
N LYS A 68 2.26 10.55 7.04
CA LYS A 68 2.02 11.13 8.36
C LYS A 68 1.11 10.27 9.21
N SER A 69 0.27 9.46 8.57
CA SER A 69 -0.65 8.59 9.28
C SER A 69 -0.07 7.20 9.55
N GLU A 70 1.18 6.97 9.16
CA GLU A 70 1.75 5.63 9.27
C GLU A 70 1.68 5.07 10.68
N GLY A 71 2.00 5.88 11.68
CA GLY A 71 1.96 5.42 13.06
C GLY A 71 0.58 4.94 13.46
N PHE A 72 -0.44 5.69 13.08
CA PHE A 72 -1.82 5.33 13.37
C PHE A 72 -2.21 4.06 12.64
N ILE A 73 -1.86 3.99 11.35
CA ILE A 73 -2.18 2.82 10.53
C ILE A 73 -1.52 1.57 11.11
N LYS A 74 -0.26 1.69 11.45
CA LYS A 74 0.53 0.59 12.02
C LYS A 74 -0.14 0.05 13.27
N LYS A 75 -0.58 0.94 14.13
CA LYS A 75 -1.24 0.57 15.38
C LYS A 75 -2.58 -0.11 15.13
N GLU A 76 -3.39 0.46 14.23
CA GLU A 76 -4.71 -0.08 13.99
C GLU A 76 -4.67 -1.42 13.29
N ILE A 77 -3.76 -1.59 12.34
CA ILE A 77 -3.63 -2.87 11.66
C ILE A 77 -3.15 -3.95 12.63
N ALA A 78 -2.25 -3.59 13.55
CA ALA A 78 -1.76 -4.54 14.54
C ALA A 78 -2.87 -5.10 15.42
N LYS A 79 -3.93 -4.33 15.61
CA LYS A 79 -5.07 -4.80 16.39
C LYS A 79 -5.90 -5.83 15.65
N LYS A 80 -5.87 -5.79 14.32
CA LYS A 80 -6.72 -6.62 13.50
C LYS A 80 -6.01 -7.82 12.90
N VAL A 81 -4.72 -7.69 12.66
CA VAL A 81 -3.94 -8.73 12.01
C VAL A 81 -2.82 -9.15 12.93
N LYS A 82 -2.84 -10.40 13.35
CA LYS A 82 -1.84 -10.91 14.26
C LYS A 82 -0.57 -11.27 13.52
N MET A 83 0.54 -10.66 13.94
CA MET A 83 1.84 -10.89 13.35
C MET A 83 2.89 -10.97 14.44
N ARG A 84 3.93 -11.76 14.17
CA ARG A 84 5.04 -11.87 15.11
C ARG A 84 5.77 -10.54 15.25
N LYS A 85 5.79 -9.80 14.18
CA LYS A 85 6.53 -8.55 14.11
C LYS A 85 5.66 -7.54 13.37
N ILE A 86 5.66 -6.32 13.83
CA ILE A 86 4.88 -5.26 13.20
C ILE A 86 5.78 -4.57 12.18
N PRO A 87 5.44 -4.66 10.89
CA PRO A 87 6.30 -4.06 9.86
C PRO A 87 6.16 -2.55 9.80
N GLU A 88 7.17 -1.93 9.21
CA GLU A 88 7.08 -0.53 8.83
C GLU A 88 6.30 -0.45 7.53
N TYR A 89 5.42 0.52 7.42
CA TYR A 89 4.59 0.67 6.22
C TYR A 89 5.18 1.70 5.30
N ILE A 90 5.39 1.30 4.06
CA ILE A 90 5.94 2.18 3.02
C ILE A 90 4.90 2.29 1.93
N PHE A 91 4.41 3.50 1.70
CA PHE A 91 3.35 3.74 0.73
C PHE A 91 3.93 4.14 -0.61
N LYS A 92 3.48 3.48 -1.67
CA LYS A 92 3.94 3.74 -3.03
C LYS A 92 2.75 3.89 -3.94
N TYR A 93 2.74 4.96 -4.72
CA TYR A 93 1.68 5.16 -5.68
C TYR A 93 1.77 4.13 -6.78
N ASP A 94 0.64 3.49 -7.06
CA ASP A 94 0.56 2.47 -8.11
C ASP A 94 0.01 3.13 -9.36
N ASP A 95 0.86 3.38 -10.32
CA ASP A 95 0.47 4.05 -11.56
C ASP A 95 0.14 3.07 -12.67
N SER A 96 -0.18 1.83 -12.31
CA SER A 96 -0.53 0.82 -13.32
C SER A 96 -1.78 1.18 -14.11
N LEU A 97 -2.60 2.07 -13.58
CA LEU A 97 -3.75 2.55 -14.34
C LEU A 97 -3.35 3.35 -15.55
N ASP A 98 -2.15 3.88 -15.53
CA ASP A 98 -1.58 4.61 -16.64
C ASP A 98 -1.03 3.60 -17.62
N ARG A 99 -1.90 2.74 -18.00
CA ARG A 99 -1.65 1.55 -18.71
C ARG A 99 -0.54 1.41 -19.67
N GLY A 100 -0.72 1.72 -20.89
CA GLY A 100 0.25 1.40 -21.89
C GLY A 100 1.68 1.67 -21.44
N LYS A 101 1.90 2.83 -20.88
CA LYS A 101 3.22 3.25 -20.46
C LYS A 101 3.76 2.34 -19.34
N ARG A 102 2.94 2.12 -18.34
CA ARG A 102 3.38 1.32 -17.19
C ARG A 102 3.69 -0.11 -17.59
N ILE A 103 2.84 -0.67 -18.40
CA ILE A 103 3.02 -2.06 -18.83
C ILE A 103 4.31 -2.19 -19.64
N ASP A 104 4.57 -1.25 -20.51
CA ASP A 104 5.79 -1.28 -21.31
C ASP A 104 7.03 -1.22 -20.41
N GLU A 105 7.00 -0.35 -19.44
CA GLU A 105 8.13 -0.23 -18.52
C GLU A 105 8.35 -1.52 -17.74
N LEU A 106 7.28 -2.13 -17.29
CA LEU A 106 7.39 -3.37 -16.55
C LEU A 106 7.97 -4.48 -17.40
N LEU A 107 7.53 -4.56 -18.64
CA LEU A 107 8.05 -5.59 -19.52
C LEU A 107 9.53 -5.40 -19.78
N GLU A 108 9.96 -4.16 -19.95
CA GLU A 108 11.37 -3.87 -20.15
C GLU A 108 12.19 -4.23 -18.92
N GLU A 109 11.68 -3.89 -17.75
CA GLU A 109 12.37 -4.21 -16.52
C GLU A 109 12.53 -5.71 -16.34
N ILE A 110 11.48 -6.44 -16.62
CA ILE A 110 11.52 -7.89 -16.49
C ILE A 110 12.54 -8.47 -17.44
N GLN A 111 12.61 -7.97 -18.65
CA GLN A 111 13.58 -8.44 -19.62
C GLN A 111 15.01 -8.14 -19.20
N VAL A 112 15.21 -6.94 -18.67
CA VAL A 112 16.55 -6.54 -18.24
C VAL A 112 17.00 -7.36 -17.03
N ASP A 113 16.08 -7.59 -16.11
CA ASP A 113 16.41 -8.32 -14.88
C ASP A 113 16.72 -9.79 -15.14
N LYS A 114 16.30 -10.29 -16.26
CA LYS A 114 16.57 -11.67 -16.60
C LYS A 114 17.80 -11.81 -17.47
#